data_d651d2be18c867408136b5906bc40712
#
_entry.id   d651d2be18c867408136b5906bc40712
#
_cell.length_a   1.000
_cell.length_b   1.000
_cell.length_c   1.000
_cell.angle_alpha   90.00
_cell.angle_beta   90.00
_cell.angle_gamma   90.00
#
_symmetry.space_group_name_H-M   'P 1'
#
loop_
_entity.id
_entity.type
_entity.pdbx_description
1 polymer ?
#
loop_
_entity_poly.entity_id
_entity_poly.type
_entity_poly.pdbx_seq_one_letter_code
_entity_poly.pdbx_strand_id
1 'polypeptide(L)'
;FITIFCIFFLTMFAGTYWLSGRWLMLVGVPYNTKRSRIARSVLGVAVVVLCGIWRVVVIVVMHVIAFALLCEIAAVIARRIGKRFKGKRVYSVCRVIYRSAAVPLLLTAALMLYGTVNMWNIVRTDYTVTSAKLADEYRIVLMTDTHFGSIQSPEVLEKKVDEINSLNADMIILCGDITDESTTREQLDQVFEIYSRMKSRYGTFYTYGNHDRQEYAVANRRAYTPEEFADVVRSHGIKILQDDFVNIGNDLVLVGREDKSWKETPRLSSETLLKDVDRSRFIIVSDHQPVDAEVNAEQGADLQLSGHTHAGQIYPFGLFIELVGKLNYGEYHRGNLTAIVSSGTTGWGFPIRTEEHCE
;
A
#
# COMPACT_ATOMS: atom_id res chain seq x y z
N PHE A 1 -16.04 7.76 -10.99
CA PHE A 1 -16.08 6.83 -9.84
C PHE A 1 -17.17 5.77 -10.01
N ILE A 2 -18.45 6.15 -10.19
CA ILE A 2 -19.59 5.24 -10.37
C ILE A 2 -19.37 4.26 -11.53
N THR A 3 -18.84 4.70 -12.66
CA THR A 3 -18.57 3.87 -13.84
C THR A 3 -17.56 2.76 -13.56
N ILE A 4 -16.46 3.08 -12.88
CA ILE A 4 -15.42 2.10 -12.50
C ILE A 4 -15.99 1.07 -11.52
N PHE A 5 -16.76 1.53 -10.55
CA PHE A 5 -17.46 0.69 -9.59
C PHE A 5 -18.43 -0.28 -10.25
N CYS A 6 -19.26 0.20 -11.20
CA CYS A 6 -20.18 -0.64 -11.97
C CYS A 6 -19.43 -1.68 -12.81
N ILE A 7 -18.37 -1.29 -13.51
CA ILE A 7 -17.54 -2.23 -14.31
C ILE A 7 -16.95 -3.31 -13.41
N PHE A 8 -16.44 -2.94 -12.24
CA PHE A 8 -15.87 -3.86 -11.28
C PHE A 8 -16.89 -4.94 -10.83
N PHE A 9 -18.06 -4.53 -10.36
CA PHE A 9 -19.10 -5.47 -9.92
C PHE A 9 -19.67 -6.33 -11.06
N LEU A 10 -19.79 -5.77 -12.26
CA LEU A 10 -20.17 -6.53 -13.45
C LEU A 10 -19.12 -7.60 -13.79
N THR A 11 -17.84 -7.29 -13.64
CA THR A 11 -16.77 -8.25 -13.85
C THR A 11 -16.79 -9.38 -12.81
N MET A 12 -17.01 -9.06 -11.54
CA MET A 12 -17.18 -10.04 -10.46
C MET A 12 -18.38 -10.96 -10.73
N PHE A 13 -19.52 -10.38 -11.11
CA PHE A 13 -20.72 -11.15 -11.48
C PHE A 13 -20.44 -12.08 -12.66
N ALA A 14 -19.91 -11.54 -13.76
CA ALA A 14 -19.64 -12.31 -14.98
C ALA A 14 -18.65 -13.45 -14.73
N GLY A 15 -17.56 -13.20 -14.01
CA GLY A 15 -16.56 -14.20 -13.64
C GLY A 15 -17.16 -15.31 -12.77
N THR A 16 -17.91 -14.96 -11.75
CA THR A 16 -18.61 -15.94 -10.88
C THR A 16 -19.65 -16.73 -11.65
N TYR A 17 -20.44 -16.06 -12.49
CA TYR A 17 -21.42 -16.70 -13.37
C TYR A 17 -20.76 -17.72 -14.31
N TRP A 18 -19.60 -17.39 -14.85
CA TRP A 18 -18.83 -18.29 -15.73
C TRP A 18 -18.24 -19.48 -14.97
N LEU A 19 -17.60 -19.26 -13.82
CA LEU A 19 -16.99 -20.32 -12.98
C LEU A 19 -18.03 -21.28 -12.40
N SER A 20 -19.15 -20.77 -11.90
CA SER A 20 -20.22 -21.60 -11.34
C SER A 20 -20.84 -22.55 -12.37
N GLY A 21 -20.80 -22.20 -13.66
CA GLY A 21 -21.23 -23.09 -14.73
C GLY A 21 -20.36 -24.35 -14.84
N ARG A 22 -19.08 -24.29 -14.47
CA ARG A 22 -18.19 -25.46 -14.43
C ARG A 22 -18.57 -26.39 -13.28
N TRP A 23 -18.81 -25.84 -12.09
CA TRP A 23 -19.21 -26.62 -10.92
C TRP A 23 -20.56 -27.31 -11.11
N LEU A 24 -21.53 -26.64 -11.69
CA LEU A 24 -22.82 -27.23 -12.00
C LEU A 24 -22.70 -28.41 -13.01
N MET A 25 -21.79 -28.32 -13.97
CA MET A 25 -21.50 -29.44 -14.88
C MET A 25 -20.86 -30.64 -14.17
N LEU A 26 -20.10 -30.44 -13.09
CA LEU A 26 -19.53 -31.55 -12.29
C LEU A 26 -20.61 -32.34 -11.56
N VAL A 27 -21.66 -31.66 -11.09
CA VAL A 27 -22.80 -32.30 -10.40
C VAL A 27 -23.93 -32.71 -11.37
N GLY A 28 -23.62 -32.79 -12.68
CA GLY A 28 -24.53 -33.31 -13.69
C GLY A 28 -25.57 -32.31 -14.21
N VAL A 29 -25.49 -31.02 -13.85
CA VAL A 29 -26.39 -30.00 -14.39
C VAL A 29 -25.84 -29.46 -15.71
N PRO A 30 -26.53 -29.65 -16.85
CA PRO A 30 -26.04 -29.18 -18.14
C PRO A 30 -25.96 -27.66 -18.20
N TYR A 31 -24.89 -27.13 -18.81
CA TYR A 31 -24.56 -25.69 -18.85
C TYR A 31 -25.68 -24.79 -19.39
N ASN A 32 -26.39 -25.25 -20.44
CA ASN A 32 -27.35 -24.44 -21.18
C ASN A 32 -28.81 -24.58 -20.71
N THR A 33 -29.07 -25.21 -19.58
CA THR A 33 -30.45 -25.36 -19.05
C THR A 33 -30.91 -24.08 -18.33
N LYS A 34 -32.24 -23.88 -18.27
CA LYS A 34 -32.88 -22.79 -17.52
C LYS A 34 -32.45 -22.84 -16.05
N ARG A 35 -32.41 -24.06 -15.44
CA ARG A 35 -31.97 -24.26 -14.05
C ARG A 35 -30.55 -23.85 -13.84
N SER A 36 -29.62 -24.21 -14.76
CA SER A 36 -28.23 -23.78 -14.69
C SER A 36 -28.08 -22.25 -14.74
N ARG A 37 -28.78 -21.61 -15.67
CA ARG A 37 -28.75 -20.14 -15.80
C ARG A 37 -29.22 -19.43 -14.53
N ILE A 38 -30.33 -19.88 -13.96
CA ILE A 38 -30.88 -19.31 -12.71
C ILE A 38 -29.88 -19.51 -11.56
N ALA A 39 -29.38 -20.73 -11.34
CA ALA A 39 -28.42 -21.02 -10.26
C ALA A 39 -27.14 -20.17 -10.40
N ARG A 40 -26.62 -20.02 -11.59
CA ARG A 40 -25.43 -19.18 -11.87
C ARG A 40 -25.69 -17.70 -11.59
N SER A 41 -26.88 -17.19 -11.96
CA SER A 41 -27.25 -15.81 -11.67
C SER A 41 -27.40 -15.57 -10.17
N VAL A 42 -28.02 -16.49 -9.45
CA VAL A 42 -28.16 -16.41 -7.99
C VAL A 42 -26.80 -16.43 -7.31
N LEU A 43 -25.89 -17.34 -7.70
CA LEU A 43 -24.53 -17.39 -7.18
C LEU A 43 -23.74 -16.12 -7.51
N GLY A 44 -23.87 -15.59 -8.73
CA GLY A 44 -23.23 -14.34 -9.13
C GLY A 44 -23.68 -13.15 -8.29
N VAL A 45 -25.00 -13.02 -8.06
CA VAL A 45 -25.57 -11.97 -7.19
C VAL A 45 -25.10 -12.15 -5.75
N ALA A 46 -25.15 -13.39 -5.21
CA ALA A 46 -24.72 -13.66 -3.84
C ALA A 46 -23.25 -13.28 -3.61
N VAL A 47 -22.35 -13.60 -4.55
CA VAL A 47 -20.93 -13.22 -4.46
C VAL A 47 -20.76 -11.71 -4.54
N VAL A 48 -21.48 -11.01 -5.42
CA VAL A 48 -21.43 -9.54 -5.48
C VAL A 48 -21.87 -8.91 -4.17
N VAL A 49 -22.95 -9.43 -3.55
CA VAL A 49 -23.42 -8.97 -2.23
C VAL A 49 -22.37 -9.23 -1.15
N LEU A 50 -21.76 -10.43 -1.13
CA LEU A 50 -20.70 -10.76 -0.18
C LEU A 50 -19.46 -9.88 -0.39
N CYS A 51 -19.10 -9.56 -1.62
CA CYS A 51 -18.04 -8.60 -1.94
C CYS A 51 -18.35 -7.19 -1.39
N GLY A 52 -19.61 -6.79 -1.38
CA GLY A 52 -20.03 -5.52 -0.79
C GLY A 52 -19.97 -5.49 0.74
N ILE A 53 -20.15 -6.65 1.39
CA ILE A 53 -20.16 -6.78 2.85
C ILE A 53 -18.74 -7.01 3.40
N TRP A 54 -17.98 -7.89 2.76
CA TRP A 54 -16.64 -8.31 3.20
C TRP A 54 -15.58 -7.97 2.15
N ARG A 55 -14.82 -6.94 2.39
CA ARG A 55 -13.76 -6.47 1.47
C ARG A 55 -12.75 -7.57 1.08
N VAL A 56 -12.40 -8.47 2.01
CA VAL A 56 -11.47 -9.59 1.73
C VAL A 56 -12.02 -10.55 0.67
N VAL A 57 -13.35 -10.74 0.61
CA VAL A 57 -13.99 -11.61 -0.41
C VAL A 57 -13.72 -11.07 -1.82
N VAL A 58 -13.67 -9.77 -1.98
CA VAL A 58 -13.31 -9.12 -3.26
C VAL A 58 -11.95 -9.61 -3.76
N ILE A 59 -10.94 -9.58 -2.89
CA ILE A 59 -9.56 -9.97 -3.21
C ILE A 59 -9.53 -11.45 -3.63
N VAL A 60 -10.15 -12.32 -2.84
CA VAL A 60 -10.22 -13.76 -3.12
C VAL A 60 -10.88 -14.02 -4.47
N VAL A 61 -12.07 -13.46 -4.72
CA VAL A 61 -12.84 -13.68 -5.95
C VAL A 61 -12.08 -13.15 -7.16
N MET A 62 -11.46 -12.00 -7.06
CA MET A 62 -10.65 -11.39 -8.14
C MET A 62 -9.50 -12.31 -8.53
N HIS A 63 -8.76 -12.86 -7.58
CA HIS A 63 -7.65 -13.77 -7.85
C HIS A 63 -8.10 -15.13 -8.39
N VAL A 64 -9.21 -15.68 -7.87
CA VAL A 64 -9.80 -16.92 -8.43
C VAL A 64 -10.17 -16.71 -9.90
N ILE A 65 -10.80 -15.60 -10.25
CA ILE A 65 -11.16 -15.27 -11.63
C ILE A 65 -9.89 -15.11 -12.50
N ALA A 66 -8.90 -14.35 -12.01
CA ALA A 66 -7.66 -14.12 -12.72
C ALA A 66 -6.90 -15.43 -12.99
N PHE A 67 -6.70 -16.26 -11.98
CA PHE A 67 -6.06 -17.58 -12.16
C PHE A 67 -6.88 -18.51 -13.03
N ALA A 68 -8.21 -18.46 -12.98
CA ALA A 68 -9.06 -19.25 -13.86
C ALA A 68 -8.91 -18.83 -15.33
N LEU A 69 -8.80 -17.53 -15.61
CA LEU A 69 -8.52 -17.01 -16.96
C LEU A 69 -7.15 -17.45 -17.46
N LEU A 70 -6.11 -17.38 -16.61
CA LEU A 70 -4.78 -17.87 -16.95
C LEU A 70 -4.79 -19.38 -17.26
N CYS A 71 -5.53 -20.18 -16.47
CA CYS A 71 -5.72 -21.60 -16.73
C CYS A 71 -6.46 -21.85 -18.05
N GLU A 72 -7.41 -20.99 -18.45
CA GLU A 72 -8.05 -21.09 -19.78
C GLU A 72 -7.05 -20.88 -20.90
N ILE A 73 -6.26 -19.82 -20.82
CA ILE A 73 -5.22 -19.51 -21.80
C ILE A 73 -4.27 -20.70 -21.94
N ALA A 74 -3.76 -21.20 -20.80
CA ALA A 74 -2.89 -22.38 -20.76
C ALA A 74 -3.56 -23.61 -21.39
N ALA A 75 -4.85 -23.85 -21.10
CA ALA A 75 -5.60 -24.97 -21.66
C ALA A 75 -5.84 -24.83 -23.18
N VAL A 76 -6.02 -23.61 -23.69
CA VAL A 76 -6.12 -23.35 -25.13
C VAL A 76 -4.78 -23.64 -25.82
N ILE A 77 -3.67 -23.16 -25.25
CA ILE A 77 -2.31 -23.39 -25.73
C ILE A 77 -2.01 -24.89 -25.73
N ALA A 78 -2.24 -25.56 -24.59
CA ALA A 78 -2.01 -27.01 -24.46
C ALA A 78 -2.84 -27.84 -25.44
N ARG A 79 -4.08 -27.45 -25.72
CA ARG A 79 -4.92 -28.10 -26.73
C ARG A 79 -4.38 -27.94 -28.15
N ARG A 80 -3.79 -26.78 -28.48
CA ARG A 80 -3.18 -26.53 -29.79
C ARG A 80 -1.89 -27.33 -29.97
N ILE A 81 -1.05 -27.43 -28.93
CA ILE A 81 0.20 -28.18 -28.93
C ILE A 81 -0.08 -29.69 -28.80
N GLY A 82 -1.04 -30.07 -27.93
CA GLY A 82 -1.31 -31.44 -27.49
C GLY A 82 -2.13 -32.30 -28.46
N LYS A 83 -2.42 -31.83 -29.69
CA LYS A 83 -3.00 -32.69 -30.72
C LYS A 83 -2.13 -33.95 -31.02
N ARG A 84 -0.91 -34.00 -30.43
CA ARG A 84 0.05 -35.11 -30.57
C ARG A 84 0.01 -36.15 -29.43
N PHE A 85 -0.70 -35.88 -28.27
CA PHE A 85 -0.71 -36.80 -27.14
C PHE A 85 -2.10 -37.40 -26.89
N LYS A 86 -2.30 -38.64 -27.32
CA LYS A 86 -3.56 -39.40 -27.19
C LYS A 86 -3.49 -40.40 -26.00
N GLY A 87 -3.62 -39.94 -24.76
CA GLY A 87 -3.75 -40.83 -23.59
C GLY A 87 -5.11 -40.63 -22.87
N LYS A 88 -6.01 -41.63 -22.97
CA LYS A 88 -7.40 -41.50 -22.46
C LYS A 88 -7.50 -41.21 -20.94
N ARG A 89 -6.62 -41.80 -20.11
CA ARG A 89 -6.69 -41.67 -18.65
C ARG A 89 -6.18 -40.30 -18.16
N VAL A 90 -5.08 -39.82 -18.72
CA VAL A 90 -4.54 -38.49 -18.42
C VAL A 90 -5.52 -37.39 -18.80
N TYR A 91 -6.16 -37.51 -19.95
CA TYR A 91 -7.20 -36.58 -20.42
C TYR A 91 -8.39 -36.50 -19.45
N SER A 92 -8.83 -37.64 -18.91
CA SER A 92 -9.95 -37.67 -17.95
C SER A 92 -9.62 -36.95 -16.64
N VAL A 93 -8.43 -37.18 -16.07
CA VAL A 93 -7.96 -36.51 -14.84
C VAL A 93 -7.81 -35.01 -15.06
N CYS A 94 -7.13 -34.60 -16.14
CA CYS A 94 -6.98 -33.18 -16.50
C CYS A 94 -8.33 -32.48 -16.70
N ARG A 95 -9.33 -33.18 -17.25
CA ARG A 95 -10.69 -32.66 -17.42
C ARG A 95 -11.40 -32.40 -16.09
N VAL A 96 -11.24 -33.30 -15.11
CA VAL A 96 -11.84 -33.13 -13.76
C VAL A 96 -11.18 -31.97 -13.06
N ILE A 97 -9.83 -31.93 -13.03
CA ILE A 97 -9.05 -30.83 -12.40
C ILE A 97 -9.46 -29.49 -13.03
N TYR A 98 -9.52 -29.40 -14.35
CA TYR A 98 -9.93 -28.21 -15.05
C TYR A 98 -11.36 -27.76 -14.71
N ARG A 99 -12.33 -28.69 -14.69
CA ARG A 99 -13.72 -28.39 -14.42
C ARG A 99 -13.98 -28.01 -12.96
N SER A 100 -13.25 -28.61 -12.02
CA SER A 100 -13.37 -28.30 -10.61
C SER A 100 -12.84 -26.90 -10.24
N ALA A 101 -12.09 -26.26 -11.14
CA ALA A 101 -11.31 -25.07 -10.84
C ALA A 101 -10.33 -25.27 -9.68
N ALA A 102 -9.90 -26.52 -9.42
CA ALA A 102 -8.99 -26.84 -8.31
C ALA A 102 -7.69 -26.05 -8.36
N VAL A 103 -7.09 -25.89 -9.55
CA VAL A 103 -5.84 -25.15 -9.70
C VAL A 103 -6.00 -23.67 -9.36
N PRO A 104 -6.96 -22.91 -9.95
CA PRO A 104 -7.21 -21.54 -9.53
C PRO A 104 -7.48 -21.38 -8.03
N LEU A 105 -8.27 -22.27 -7.44
CA LEU A 105 -8.59 -22.23 -6.00
C LEU A 105 -7.35 -22.46 -5.14
N LEU A 106 -6.52 -23.47 -5.46
CA LEU A 106 -5.28 -23.75 -4.73
C LEU A 106 -4.26 -22.62 -4.87
N LEU A 107 -4.10 -22.06 -6.07
CA LEU A 107 -3.20 -20.91 -6.29
C LEU A 107 -3.68 -19.69 -5.50
N THR A 108 -5.00 -19.41 -5.51
CA THR A 108 -5.55 -18.31 -4.71
C THR A 108 -5.35 -18.57 -3.22
N ALA A 109 -5.61 -19.78 -2.73
CA ALA A 109 -5.41 -20.12 -1.30
C ALA A 109 -3.93 -19.95 -0.90
N ALA A 110 -3.01 -20.41 -1.72
CA ALA A 110 -1.58 -20.25 -1.47
C ALA A 110 -1.16 -18.76 -1.46
N LEU A 111 -1.68 -17.97 -2.41
CA LEU A 111 -1.40 -16.54 -2.48
C LEU A 111 -2.00 -15.79 -1.29
N MET A 112 -3.22 -16.13 -0.86
CA MET A 112 -3.83 -15.52 0.33
C MET A 112 -3.06 -15.87 1.60
N LEU A 113 -2.62 -17.13 1.75
CA LEU A 113 -1.77 -17.53 2.86
C LEU A 113 -0.44 -16.76 2.86
N TYR A 114 0.24 -16.69 1.71
CA TYR A 114 1.44 -15.87 1.54
C TYR A 114 1.17 -14.42 1.92
N GLY A 115 0.12 -13.81 1.38
CA GLY A 115 -0.20 -12.41 1.62
C GLY A 115 -0.56 -12.09 3.06
N THR A 116 -1.20 -13.06 3.77
CA THR A 116 -1.46 -12.93 5.20
C THR A 116 -0.15 -12.95 6.01
N VAL A 117 0.76 -13.87 5.71
CA VAL A 117 2.08 -13.92 6.38
C VAL A 117 2.91 -12.68 6.05
N ASN A 118 2.92 -12.28 4.79
CA ASN A 118 3.71 -11.15 4.31
C ASN A 118 3.27 -9.80 4.92
N MET A 119 1.99 -9.63 5.27
CA MET A 119 1.48 -8.45 5.95
C MET A 119 2.14 -8.20 7.30
N TRP A 120 2.57 -9.26 8.00
CA TRP A 120 3.24 -9.18 9.30
C TRP A 120 4.77 -9.16 9.21
N ASN A 121 5.31 -9.26 8.01
CA ASN A 121 6.75 -9.30 7.75
C ASN A 121 7.26 -7.89 7.43
N ILE A 122 7.61 -7.13 8.46
CA ILE A 122 8.21 -5.79 8.31
C ILE A 122 9.72 -5.98 8.12
N VAL A 123 10.21 -5.66 6.93
CA VAL A 123 11.61 -5.82 6.54
C VAL A 123 12.28 -4.45 6.49
N ARG A 124 13.51 -4.36 6.97
CA ARG A 124 14.33 -3.18 6.77
C ARG A 124 14.95 -3.20 5.38
N THR A 125 14.81 -2.13 4.63
CA THR A 125 15.48 -1.90 3.36
C THR A 125 16.48 -0.75 3.52
N ASP A 126 17.70 -0.96 3.07
CA ASP A 126 18.77 0.04 3.17
C ASP A 126 19.03 0.66 1.78
N TYR A 127 18.96 1.98 1.71
CA TYR A 127 19.30 2.79 0.53
C TYR A 127 20.54 3.63 0.83
N THR A 128 21.35 3.91 -0.18
CA THR A 128 22.52 4.78 -0.03
C THR A 128 22.49 5.87 -1.10
N VAL A 129 22.40 7.11 -0.64
CA VAL A 129 22.45 8.29 -1.52
C VAL A 129 23.73 9.06 -1.25
N THR A 130 24.49 9.39 -2.29
CA THR A 130 25.75 10.13 -2.18
C THR A 130 25.63 11.52 -2.78
N SER A 131 26.22 12.51 -2.12
CA SER A 131 26.24 13.90 -2.61
C SER A 131 27.52 14.61 -2.19
N ALA A 132 28.04 15.43 -3.08
CA ALA A 132 29.16 16.33 -2.77
C ALA A 132 28.78 17.48 -1.81
N LYS A 133 27.48 17.67 -1.53
CA LYS A 133 26.99 18.67 -0.58
C LYS A 133 27.14 18.22 0.87
N LEU A 134 27.29 16.92 1.12
CA LEU A 134 27.42 16.34 2.46
C LEU A 134 28.87 16.25 2.87
N ALA A 135 29.21 16.81 4.02
CA ALA A 135 30.53 16.69 4.63
C ALA A 135 30.62 15.44 5.55
N ASP A 136 29.50 15.05 6.12
CA ASP A 136 29.37 13.92 7.04
C ASP A 136 28.44 12.85 6.48
N GLU A 137 28.51 11.64 7.03
CA GLU A 137 27.56 10.56 6.80
C GLU A 137 26.38 10.71 7.76
N TYR A 138 25.18 10.61 7.23
CA TYR A 138 23.92 10.63 8.01
C TYR A 138 23.17 9.32 7.86
N ARG A 139 22.76 8.75 8.98
CA ARG A 139 21.84 7.60 9.03
C ARG A 139 20.44 8.08 9.34
N ILE A 140 19.57 7.97 8.35
CA ILE A 140 18.19 8.44 8.42
C ILE A 140 17.26 7.23 8.41
N VAL A 141 16.33 7.17 9.36
CA VAL A 141 15.26 6.17 9.37
C VAL A 141 13.99 6.80 8.85
N LEU A 142 13.39 6.17 7.85
CA LEU A 142 12.07 6.49 7.34
C LEU A 142 11.08 5.47 7.85
N MET A 143 9.99 5.94 8.47
CA MET A 143 8.80 5.16 8.76
C MET A 143 7.56 5.86 8.21
N THR A 144 6.65 5.10 7.63
CA THR A 144 5.41 5.63 7.05
C THR A 144 4.32 4.56 7.07
N ASP A 145 3.07 4.96 6.91
CA ASP A 145 1.94 4.06 6.68
C ASP A 145 1.81 2.99 7.78
N THR A 146 1.80 3.41 9.02
CA THR A 146 1.59 2.50 10.17
C THR A 146 0.12 2.12 10.32
N HIS A 147 -0.82 3.03 10.02
CA HIS A 147 -2.26 2.84 10.15
C HIS A 147 -2.62 2.15 11.47
N PHE A 148 -2.12 2.72 12.58
CA PHE A 148 -2.24 2.13 13.90
C PHE A 148 -3.70 1.99 14.34
N GLY A 149 -4.04 0.80 14.84
CA GLY A 149 -5.41 0.44 15.17
C GLY A 149 -6.10 -0.42 14.11
N SER A 150 -5.55 -0.50 12.89
CA SER A 150 -6.11 -1.31 11.79
C SER A 150 -5.56 -2.73 11.75
N ILE A 151 -4.22 -2.90 11.74
CA ILE A 151 -3.58 -4.19 11.47
C ILE A 151 -2.48 -4.49 12.49
N GLN A 152 -1.47 -3.61 12.61
CA GLN A 152 -0.32 -3.86 13.46
C GLN A 152 -0.67 -3.71 14.95
N SER A 153 -0.06 -4.57 15.77
CA SER A 153 -0.22 -4.50 17.23
C SER A 153 0.86 -3.63 17.87
N PRO A 154 0.58 -3.07 19.08
CA PRO A 154 1.58 -2.31 19.84
C PRO A 154 2.89 -3.08 20.02
N GLU A 155 2.84 -4.38 20.30
CA GLU A 155 4.01 -5.21 20.59
C GLU A 155 4.93 -5.36 19.36
N VAL A 156 4.36 -5.35 18.15
CA VAL A 156 5.12 -5.36 16.89
C VAL A 156 5.88 -4.04 16.73
N LEU A 157 5.19 -2.91 16.98
CA LEU A 157 5.80 -1.60 16.86
C LEU A 157 6.88 -1.37 17.94
N GLU A 158 6.67 -1.81 19.17
CA GLU A 158 7.67 -1.73 20.25
C GLU A 158 8.97 -2.46 19.85
N LYS A 159 8.86 -3.67 19.28
CA LYS A 159 10.02 -4.40 18.76
C LYS A 159 10.73 -3.65 17.62
N LYS A 160 9.98 -2.95 16.77
CA LYS A 160 10.57 -2.12 15.70
C LYS A 160 11.26 -0.89 16.25
N VAL A 161 10.72 -0.26 17.29
CA VAL A 161 11.40 0.83 18.02
C VAL A 161 12.73 0.37 18.60
N ASP A 162 12.78 -0.83 19.20
CA ASP A 162 14.04 -1.40 19.71
C ASP A 162 15.06 -1.66 18.58
N GLU A 163 14.59 -2.18 17.44
CA GLU A 163 15.43 -2.37 16.25
C GLU A 163 15.97 -1.02 15.74
N ILE A 164 15.13 -0.01 15.58
CA ILE A 164 15.51 1.35 15.16
C ILE A 164 16.54 1.94 16.10
N ASN A 165 16.34 1.81 17.41
CA ASN A 165 17.29 2.31 18.41
C ASN A 165 18.67 1.67 18.30
N SER A 166 18.75 0.41 17.86
CA SER A 166 20.03 -0.28 17.60
C SER A 166 20.79 0.27 16.41
N LEU A 167 20.12 0.98 15.50
CA LEU A 167 20.75 1.57 14.30
C LEU A 167 21.56 2.82 14.59
N ASN A 168 21.40 3.45 15.76
CA ASN A 168 22.02 4.73 16.10
C ASN A 168 21.74 5.80 15.02
N ALA A 169 20.48 6.02 14.72
CA ALA A 169 20.05 6.94 13.69
C ALA A 169 20.44 8.39 14.04
N ASP A 170 20.83 9.18 13.04
CA ASP A 170 21.00 10.60 13.21
C ASP A 170 19.65 11.32 13.21
N MET A 171 18.71 10.86 12.41
CA MET A 171 17.38 11.46 12.29
C MET A 171 16.33 10.37 11.99
N ILE A 172 15.12 10.56 12.50
CA ILE A 172 13.96 9.72 12.22
C ILE A 172 12.88 10.58 11.58
N ILE A 173 12.31 10.09 10.49
CA ILE A 173 11.24 10.75 9.75
C ILE A 173 10.02 9.83 9.77
N LEU A 174 8.93 10.30 10.38
CA LEU A 174 7.60 9.72 10.30
C LEU A 174 6.86 10.41 9.15
N CYS A 175 6.78 9.73 8.02
CA CYS A 175 6.29 10.30 6.76
C CYS A 175 4.81 9.99 6.52
N GLY A 176 3.96 10.32 7.50
CA GLY A 176 2.51 10.27 7.38
C GLY A 176 1.85 8.90 7.46
N ASP A 177 0.52 8.94 7.55
CA ASP A 177 -0.36 7.79 7.70
C ASP A 177 0.03 6.87 8.87
N ILE A 178 0.43 7.49 9.97
CA ILE A 178 0.69 6.78 11.24
C ILE A 178 -0.62 6.33 11.86
N THR A 179 -1.67 7.09 11.67
CA THR A 179 -3.04 6.79 12.09
C THR A 179 -3.98 6.75 10.88
N ASP A 180 -5.20 6.27 11.08
CA ASP A 180 -6.27 6.28 10.08
C ASP A 180 -7.66 6.50 10.69
N GLU A 181 -8.72 6.37 9.89
CA GLU A 181 -10.11 6.56 10.31
C GLU A 181 -10.59 5.54 11.33
N SER A 182 -9.86 4.45 11.55
CA SER A 182 -10.18 3.43 12.58
C SER A 182 -9.46 3.69 13.91
N THR A 183 -8.45 4.56 13.91
CA THR A 183 -7.66 4.88 15.10
C THR A 183 -8.50 5.65 16.13
N THR A 184 -8.61 5.11 17.35
CA THR A 184 -9.30 5.79 18.44
C THR A 184 -8.43 6.88 19.06
N ARG A 185 -9.05 7.71 19.93
CA ARG A 185 -8.30 8.76 20.65
C ARG A 185 -7.21 8.18 21.58
N GLU A 186 -7.49 7.04 22.22
CA GLU A 186 -6.54 6.34 23.07
C GLU A 186 -5.39 5.74 22.26
N GLN A 187 -5.70 5.19 21.09
CA GLN A 187 -4.70 4.62 20.18
C GLN A 187 -3.78 5.69 19.58
N LEU A 188 -4.31 6.90 19.34
CA LEU A 188 -3.51 8.04 18.92
C LEU A 188 -2.40 8.35 19.92
N ASP A 189 -2.74 8.44 21.21
CA ASP A 189 -1.76 8.67 22.25
C ASP A 189 -0.78 7.51 22.39
N GLN A 190 -1.29 6.28 22.34
CA GLN A 190 -0.49 5.06 22.47
C GLN A 190 0.58 4.94 21.38
N VAL A 191 0.26 5.21 20.11
CA VAL A 191 1.25 5.07 19.03
C VAL A 191 2.36 6.10 19.16
N PHE A 192 2.04 7.34 19.53
CA PHE A 192 3.07 8.37 19.72
C PHE A 192 3.85 8.18 21.02
N GLU A 193 3.27 7.60 22.07
CA GLU A 193 4.01 7.13 23.24
C GLU A 193 5.06 6.07 22.84
N ILE A 194 4.68 5.07 22.02
CA ILE A 194 5.61 4.07 21.52
C ILE A 194 6.73 4.74 20.71
N TYR A 195 6.39 5.62 19.79
CA TYR A 195 7.35 6.29 18.92
C TYR A 195 8.23 7.31 19.62
N SER A 196 7.79 7.89 20.72
CA SER A 196 8.62 8.79 21.56
C SER A 196 9.84 8.10 22.17
N ARG A 197 9.83 6.76 22.23
CA ARG A 197 10.98 5.96 22.71
C ARG A 197 12.09 5.79 21.66
N MET A 198 11.84 6.20 20.42
CA MET A 198 12.87 6.20 19.37
C MET A 198 13.94 7.22 19.67
N LYS A 199 15.20 6.84 19.45
CA LYS A 199 16.38 7.66 19.76
C LYS A 199 17.09 8.05 18.48
N SER A 200 17.38 9.34 18.34
CA SER A 200 18.19 9.86 17.25
C SER A 200 18.93 11.13 17.69
N ARG A 201 20.01 11.46 16.98
CA ARG A 201 20.86 12.59 17.32
C ARG A 201 20.16 13.94 17.15
N TYR A 202 19.38 14.10 16.08
CA TYR A 202 18.69 15.35 15.73
C TYR A 202 17.18 15.33 16.00
N GLY A 203 16.66 14.21 16.54
CA GLY A 203 15.27 14.06 16.91
C GLY A 203 14.42 13.36 15.85
N THR A 204 13.12 13.27 16.16
CA THR A 204 12.10 12.67 15.30
C THR A 204 11.24 13.77 14.70
N PHE A 205 11.02 13.68 13.39
CA PHE A 205 10.24 14.63 12.61
C PHE A 205 9.01 13.93 12.01
N TYR A 206 7.94 14.68 11.89
CA TYR A 206 6.67 14.20 11.40
C TYR A 206 6.18 15.03 10.22
N THR A 207 5.70 14.37 9.18
CA THR A 207 5.00 14.96 8.05
C THR A 207 3.64 14.31 7.93
N TYR A 208 2.58 15.06 7.65
CA TYR A 208 1.24 14.51 7.56
C TYR A 208 1.04 13.61 6.34
N GLY A 209 0.27 12.53 6.54
CA GLY A 209 -0.36 11.77 5.47
C GLY A 209 -1.86 12.09 5.35
N ASN A 210 -2.51 11.50 4.36
CA ASN A 210 -3.90 11.83 4.03
C ASN A 210 -4.91 11.20 5.01
N HIS A 211 -4.51 10.22 5.83
CA HIS A 211 -5.39 9.57 6.81
C HIS A 211 -5.24 10.13 8.23
N ASP A 212 -4.12 10.76 8.56
CA ASP A 212 -3.77 11.13 9.94
C ASP A 212 -4.81 12.00 10.64
N ARG A 213 -5.44 12.91 9.90
CA ARG A 213 -6.48 13.82 10.42
C ARG A 213 -7.88 13.28 10.23
N GLN A 214 -8.00 11.98 9.89
CA GLN A 214 -9.27 11.28 9.66
C GLN A 214 -10.20 12.01 8.66
N GLU A 215 -9.64 12.53 7.56
CA GLU A 215 -10.41 13.31 6.56
C GLU A 215 -11.54 12.48 5.92
N TYR A 216 -11.33 11.16 5.79
CA TYR A 216 -12.32 10.24 5.18
C TYR A 216 -13.26 9.59 6.19
N ALA A 217 -13.28 10.07 7.44
CA ALA A 217 -14.18 9.54 8.47
C ALA A 217 -15.65 9.71 8.05
N VAL A 218 -16.43 8.62 8.14
CA VAL A 218 -17.83 8.61 7.75
C VAL A 218 -18.64 9.54 8.66
N ALA A 219 -19.48 10.41 8.05
CA ALA A 219 -20.41 11.28 8.76
C ALA A 219 -19.75 12.22 9.79
N ASN A 220 -18.54 12.72 9.51
CA ASN A 220 -17.75 13.58 10.39
C ASN A 220 -17.50 12.97 11.79
N ARG A 221 -17.40 11.67 11.88
CA ARG A 221 -17.10 10.94 13.14
C ARG A 221 -15.60 10.76 13.31
N ARG A 222 -14.86 11.86 13.33
CA ARG A 222 -13.46 11.83 13.75
C ARG A 222 -13.37 11.46 15.22
N ALA A 223 -12.40 10.62 15.58
CA ALA A 223 -12.12 10.26 16.98
C ALA A 223 -11.35 11.38 17.72
N TYR A 224 -10.73 12.28 16.97
CA TYR A 224 -9.97 13.44 17.43
C TYR A 224 -9.99 14.55 16.37
N THR A 225 -9.73 15.78 16.81
CA THR A 225 -9.58 16.92 15.87
C THR A 225 -8.15 16.99 15.32
N PRO A 226 -7.92 17.73 14.22
CA PRO A 226 -6.56 17.98 13.71
C PRO A 226 -5.65 18.65 14.74
N GLU A 227 -6.19 19.53 15.60
CA GLU A 227 -5.48 20.21 16.67
C GLU A 227 -5.06 19.21 17.77
N GLU A 228 -6.00 18.37 18.22
CA GLU A 228 -5.72 17.32 19.20
C GLU A 228 -4.65 16.35 18.69
N PHE A 229 -4.69 15.98 17.41
CA PHE A 229 -3.63 15.19 16.78
C PHE A 229 -2.28 15.88 16.90
N ALA A 230 -2.19 17.14 16.48
CA ALA A 230 -0.94 17.90 16.52
C ALA A 230 -0.40 18.07 17.95
N ASP A 231 -1.29 18.29 18.91
CA ASP A 231 -0.92 18.43 20.32
C ASP A 231 -0.37 17.12 20.90
N VAL A 232 -0.96 15.98 20.55
CA VAL A 232 -0.43 14.66 20.96
C VAL A 232 0.95 14.43 20.36
N VAL A 233 1.14 14.63 19.07
CA VAL A 233 2.45 14.45 18.40
C VAL A 233 3.52 15.30 19.09
N ARG A 234 3.22 16.60 19.33
CA ARG A 234 4.16 17.53 19.97
C ARG A 234 4.43 17.19 21.44
N SER A 235 3.41 16.73 22.19
CA SER A 235 3.56 16.36 23.60
C SER A 235 4.52 15.18 23.80
N HIS A 236 4.66 14.34 22.79
CA HIS A 236 5.63 13.25 22.75
C HIS A 236 7.02 13.65 22.18
N GLY A 237 7.30 14.95 22.04
CA GLY A 237 8.60 15.46 21.62
C GLY A 237 8.91 15.32 20.13
N ILE A 238 7.92 15.01 19.31
CA ILE A 238 8.05 14.84 17.85
C ILE A 238 7.77 16.19 17.17
N LYS A 239 8.66 16.62 16.29
CA LYS A 239 8.53 17.89 15.58
C LYS A 239 7.75 17.73 14.28
N ILE A 240 6.60 18.41 14.21
CA ILE A 240 5.79 18.45 12.98
C ILE A 240 6.39 19.46 12.00
N LEU A 241 6.56 19.06 10.75
CA LEU A 241 6.88 19.91 9.62
C LEU A 241 5.68 19.90 8.67
N GLN A 242 5.06 21.06 8.50
CA GLN A 242 3.86 21.26 7.71
C GLN A 242 4.08 22.45 6.77
N ASP A 243 4.51 22.19 5.54
CA ASP A 243 5.06 23.19 4.62
C ASP A 243 6.12 24.08 5.32
N ASP A 244 7.04 23.43 6.02
CA ASP A 244 8.09 24.05 6.83
C ASP A 244 9.39 23.29 6.64
N PHE A 245 10.51 23.88 7.09
CA PHE A 245 11.82 23.24 7.02
C PHE A 245 12.67 23.46 8.26
N VAL A 246 13.65 22.60 8.43
CA VAL A 246 14.63 22.70 9.52
C VAL A 246 16.03 22.38 9.01
N ASN A 247 17.01 23.15 9.50
CA ASN A 247 18.42 22.86 9.26
C ASN A 247 18.90 21.75 10.20
N ILE A 248 19.55 20.75 9.66
CA ILE A 248 20.15 19.62 10.36
C ILE A 248 21.67 19.67 10.18
N GLY A 249 22.39 19.78 11.28
CA GLY A 249 23.82 19.98 11.21
C GLY A 249 24.20 21.21 10.37
N ASN A 250 25.28 21.10 9.61
CA ASN A 250 25.81 22.23 8.81
C ASN A 250 25.45 22.14 7.32
N ASP A 251 25.08 20.97 6.82
CA ASP A 251 25.05 20.64 5.42
C ASP A 251 23.75 19.99 4.93
N LEU A 252 22.76 19.76 5.84
CA LEU A 252 21.51 19.13 5.51
C LEU A 252 20.32 20.02 5.88
N VAL A 253 19.24 19.98 5.07
CA VAL A 253 17.95 20.59 5.34
C VAL A 253 16.87 19.52 5.19
N LEU A 254 15.99 19.40 6.18
CA LEU A 254 14.78 18.61 6.08
C LEU A 254 13.59 19.53 5.86
N VAL A 255 12.87 19.30 4.77
CA VAL A 255 11.62 19.98 4.39
C VAL A 255 10.48 19.00 4.56
N GLY A 256 9.44 19.36 5.30
CA GLY A 256 8.22 18.58 5.43
C GLY A 256 7.05 19.25 4.72
N ARG A 257 6.37 18.47 3.87
CA ARG A 257 5.24 18.96 3.08
C ARG A 257 3.92 18.77 3.82
N GLU A 258 2.98 19.70 3.57
CA GLU A 258 1.57 19.45 3.87
C GLU A 258 1.04 18.36 2.93
N ASP A 259 0.12 17.49 3.41
CA ASP A 259 -0.47 16.47 2.56
C ASP A 259 -1.33 17.09 1.44
N LYS A 260 -1.18 16.53 0.25
CA LYS A 260 -1.84 17.04 -0.97
C LYS A 260 -3.37 16.92 -0.93
N SER A 261 -3.90 15.98 -0.14
CA SER A 261 -5.35 15.75 -0.02
C SER A 261 -6.01 16.68 0.98
N TRP A 262 -5.22 17.33 1.86
CA TRP A 262 -5.75 18.21 2.90
C TRP A 262 -6.32 19.51 2.30
N LYS A 263 -7.57 19.85 2.65
CA LYS A 263 -8.32 20.96 2.03
C LYS A 263 -8.49 22.17 2.93
N GLU A 264 -8.32 22.00 4.24
CA GLU A 264 -8.53 23.11 5.18
C GLU A 264 -7.40 24.15 5.12
N THR A 265 -6.18 23.69 4.83
CA THR A 265 -5.02 24.58 4.60
C THR A 265 -4.45 24.29 3.22
N PRO A 266 -4.40 25.27 2.30
CA PRO A 266 -3.78 25.06 0.99
C PRO A 266 -2.29 24.71 1.13
N ARG A 267 -1.88 23.60 0.53
CA ARG A 267 -0.48 23.20 0.42
C ARG A 267 0.31 24.24 -0.38
N LEU A 268 1.47 24.64 0.10
CA LEU A 268 2.37 25.52 -0.63
C LEU A 268 2.89 24.81 -1.90
N SER A 269 3.14 25.56 -2.95
CA SER A 269 3.87 25.03 -4.10
C SER A 269 5.32 24.75 -3.73
N SER A 270 5.96 23.79 -4.41
CA SER A 270 7.39 23.47 -4.17
C SER A 270 8.28 24.69 -4.37
N GLU A 271 7.97 25.52 -5.36
CA GLU A 271 8.70 26.76 -5.65
C GLU A 271 8.60 27.77 -4.49
N THR A 272 7.44 27.86 -3.86
CA THR A 272 7.22 28.76 -2.72
C THR A 272 7.93 28.25 -1.48
N LEU A 273 7.78 26.96 -1.18
CA LEU A 273 8.35 26.36 0.02
C LEU A 273 9.87 26.30 -0.02
N LEU A 274 10.44 25.96 -1.18
CA LEU A 274 11.90 25.81 -1.34
C LEU A 274 12.63 27.10 -1.72
N LYS A 275 11.90 28.23 -1.84
CA LYS A 275 12.45 29.51 -2.25
C LYS A 275 13.59 30.00 -1.34
N ASP A 276 13.38 29.88 -0.04
CA ASP A 276 14.27 30.41 0.98
C ASP A 276 15.19 29.31 1.59
N VAL A 277 15.14 28.09 1.02
CA VAL A 277 16.02 26.98 1.43
C VAL A 277 17.39 27.12 0.80
N ASP A 278 18.44 26.99 1.61
CA ASP A 278 19.83 27.07 1.16
C ASP A 278 20.20 25.87 0.26
N ARG A 279 20.28 26.12 -1.04
CA ARG A 279 20.58 25.10 -2.08
C ARG A 279 22.02 24.59 -2.05
N SER A 280 22.91 25.22 -1.29
CA SER A 280 24.26 24.68 -1.09
C SER A 280 24.28 23.47 -0.16
N ARG A 281 23.21 23.27 0.64
CA ARG A 281 23.00 22.13 1.51
C ARG A 281 22.31 20.99 0.79
N PHE A 282 22.40 19.79 1.34
CA PHE A 282 21.64 18.63 0.88
C PHE A 282 20.19 18.74 1.35
N ILE A 283 19.25 18.82 0.42
CA ILE A 283 17.84 19.07 0.70
C ILE A 283 17.06 17.76 0.62
N ILE A 284 16.48 17.35 1.75
CA ILE A 284 15.55 16.23 1.85
C ILE A 284 14.14 16.78 1.92
N VAL A 285 13.25 16.31 1.02
CA VAL A 285 11.82 16.58 1.05
C VAL A 285 11.10 15.33 1.58
N SER A 286 10.45 15.46 2.73
CA SER A 286 9.50 14.46 3.26
C SER A 286 8.11 14.84 2.77
N ASP A 287 7.54 14.03 1.89
CA ASP A 287 6.22 14.21 1.29
C ASP A 287 5.53 12.86 1.28
N HIS A 288 4.47 12.69 2.08
CA HIS A 288 3.79 11.40 2.21
C HIS A 288 3.38 10.83 0.86
N GLN A 289 2.72 11.63 0.02
CA GLN A 289 2.37 11.19 -1.33
C GLN A 289 3.55 11.39 -2.29
N PRO A 290 3.95 10.37 -3.09
CA PRO A 290 5.09 10.46 -4.01
C PRO A 290 4.76 11.28 -5.26
N VAL A 291 4.55 12.58 -5.05
CA VAL A 291 4.17 13.55 -6.10
C VAL A 291 5.19 14.68 -6.16
N ASP A 292 5.07 15.50 -7.19
CA ASP A 292 5.86 16.72 -7.40
C ASP A 292 7.39 16.50 -7.44
N ALA A 293 7.86 15.23 -7.64
CA ALA A 293 9.30 14.90 -7.62
C ALA A 293 10.09 15.67 -8.69
N GLU A 294 9.53 15.85 -9.88
CA GLU A 294 10.14 16.63 -10.97
C GLU A 294 10.29 18.10 -10.55
N VAL A 295 9.23 18.69 -9.98
CA VAL A 295 9.25 20.09 -9.53
C VAL A 295 10.20 20.27 -8.36
N ASN A 296 10.21 19.33 -7.40
CA ASN A 296 11.16 19.36 -6.28
C ASN A 296 12.63 19.30 -6.78
N ALA A 297 12.91 18.48 -7.80
CA ALA A 297 14.22 18.40 -8.44
C ALA A 297 14.62 19.74 -9.08
N GLU A 298 13.71 20.39 -9.80
CA GLU A 298 13.91 21.71 -10.43
C GLU A 298 14.19 22.81 -9.38
N GLN A 299 13.60 22.67 -8.18
CA GLN A 299 13.84 23.57 -7.07
C GLN A 299 15.11 23.26 -6.26
N GLY A 300 15.86 22.22 -6.63
CA GLY A 300 17.15 21.87 -6.06
C GLY A 300 17.11 20.91 -4.90
N ALA A 301 15.98 20.20 -4.68
CA ALA A 301 15.92 19.08 -3.76
C ALA A 301 16.82 17.92 -4.26
N ASP A 302 17.47 17.23 -3.33
CA ASP A 302 18.40 16.14 -3.61
C ASP A 302 17.77 14.76 -3.33
N LEU A 303 16.92 14.68 -2.31
CA LEU A 303 16.24 13.45 -1.90
C LEU A 303 14.77 13.74 -1.60
N GLN A 304 13.87 12.89 -2.08
CA GLN A 304 12.48 12.87 -1.65
C GLN A 304 12.16 11.53 -0.99
N LEU A 305 11.50 11.57 0.16
CA LEU A 305 11.07 10.41 0.93
C LEU A 305 9.54 10.39 0.98
N SER A 306 8.94 9.27 0.62
CA SER A 306 7.48 9.12 0.49
C SER A 306 7.00 7.74 0.92
N GLY A 307 5.68 7.60 1.14
CA GLY A 307 4.95 6.36 1.37
C GLY A 307 3.70 6.27 0.51
N HIS A 308 2.52 6.10 1.15
CA HIS A 308 1.17 6.25 0.57
C HIS A 308 0.71 5.14 -0.36
N THR A 309 1.56 4.62 -1.23
CA THR A 309 1.18 3.68 -2.29
C THR A 309 1.05 2.24 -1.81
N HIS A 310 1.63 1.94 -0.65
CA HIS A 310 1.76 0.59 -0.12
C HIS A 310 2.35 -0.41 -1.12
N ALA A 311 3.17 0.07 -2.08
CA ALA A 311 3.65 -0.74 -3.22
C ALA A 311 2.51 -1.46 -3.96
N GLY A 312 1.31 -0.86 -4.02
CA GLY A 312 0.10 -1.46 -4.56
C GLY A 312 -0.60 -2.45 -3.63
N GLN A 313 0.07 -2.97 -2.60
CA GLN A 313 -0.41 -3.91 -1.57
C GLN A 313 -0.97 -5.24 -2.13
N ILE A 314 -1.85 -5.20 -3.12
CA ILE A 314 -2.54 -6.36 -3.72
C ILE A 314 -2.17 -6.45 -5.20
N TYR A 315 -1.43 -7.51 -5.57
CA TYR A 315 -1.08 -7.74 -6.98
C TYR A 315 -2.34 -7.82 -7.87
N PRO A 316 -2.38 -7.16 -9.02
CA PRO A 316 -1.29 -6.41 -9.68
C PRO A 316 -1.42 -4.87 -9.58
N PHE A 317 -1.91 -4.31 -8.49
CA PHE A 317 -2.18 -2.87 -8.40
C PHE A 317 -0.93 -2.00 -8.52
N GLY A 318 0.21 -2.42 -7.94
CA GLY A 318 1.47 -1.71 -8.07
C GLY A 318 1.90 -1.57 -9.54
N LEU A 319 1.77 -2.64 -10.32
CA LEU A 319 2.03 -2.60 -11.76
C LEU A 319 1.17 -1.56 -12.49
N PHE A 320 -0.11 -1.41 -12.11
CA PHE A 320 -0.98 -0.40 -12.72
C PHE A 320 -0.59 1.03 -12.33
N ILE A 321 -0.13 1.25 -11.10
CA ILE A 321 0.39 2.55 -10.64
C ILE A 321 1.59 2.95 -11.51
N GLU A 322 2.53 2.04 -11.73
CA GLU A 322 3.72 2.27 -12.56
C GLU A 322 3.39 2.46 -14.05
N LEU A 323 2.45 1.67 -14.59
CA LEU A 323 2.03 1.79 -15.97
C LEU A 323 1.39 3.15 -16.31
N VAL A 324 0.83 3.83 -15.33
CA VAL A 324 0.33 5.21 -15.52
C VAL A 324 1.39 6.27 -15.18
N GLY A 325 2.67 5.87 -15.02
CA GLY A 325 3.80 6.76 -14.85
C GLY A 325 3.95 7.35 -13.46
N LYS A 326 3.28 6.78 -12.44
CA LYS A 326 3.41 7.23 -11.06
C LYS A 326 4.50 6.44 -10.33
N LEU A 327 5.15 7.09 -9.35
CA LEU A 327 6.05 6.43 -8.42
C LEU A 327 5.25 5.50 -7.52
N ASN A 328 5.76 4.28 -7.31
CA ASN A 328 5.05 3.26 -6.52
C ASN A 328 5.87 2.73 -5.35
N TYR A 329 7.05 2.15 -5.60
CA TYR A 329 7.90 1.55 -4.57
C TYR A 329 9.36 1.54 -5.00
N GLY A 330 10.27 1.76 -4.04
CA GLY A 330 11.70 1.70 -4.26
C GLY A 330 12.31 3.04 -4.69
N GLU A 331 13.41 2.98 -5.40
CA GLU A 331 14.24 4.13 -5.76
C GLU A 331 13.99 4.58 -7.20
N TYR A 332 13.82 5.88 -7.39
CA TYR A 332 13.65 6.54 -8.68
C TYR A 332 14.56 7.76 -8.80
N HIS A 333 14.94 8.11 -10.02
CA HIS A 333 15.71 9.32 -10.29
C HIS A 333 14.92 10.30 -11.14
N ARG A 334 14.96 11.58 -10.75
CA ARG A 334 14.35 12.70 -11.45
C ARG A 334 15.37 13.86 -11.54
N GLY A 335 16.10 13.93 -12.66
CA GLY A 335 17.24 14.82 -12.74
C GLY A 335 18.30 14.47 -11.69
N ASN A 336 18.65 15.41 -10.82
CA ASN A 336 19.58 15.20 -9.71
C ASN A 336 18.91 14.69 -8.42
N LEU A 337 17.59 14.61 -8.37
CA LEU A 337 16.85 14.13 -7.21
C LEU A 337 16.74 12.61 -7.24
N THR A 338 17.02 11.99 -6.10
CA THR A 338 16.64 10.61 -5.81
C THR A 338 15.29 10.64 -5.07
N ALA A 339 14.29 9.88 -5.53
CA ALA A 339 13.03 9.69 -4.82
C ALA A 339 12.95 8.25 -4.32
N ILE A 340 12.69 8.07 -3.03
CA ILE A 340 12.51 6.77 -2.39
C ILE A 340 11.06 6.70 -1.90
N VAL A 341 10.35 5.66 -2.33
CA VAL A 341 8.97 5.40 -1.93
C VAL A 341 8.93 4.10 -1.15
N SER A 342 8.59 4.19 0.14
CA SER A 342 8.43 3.02 1.00
C SER A 342 7.10 2.31 0.73
N SER A 343 7.09 1.01 0.96
CA SER A 343 5.86 0.20 0.93
C SER A 343 5.01 0.33 2.19
N GLY A 344 5.53 1.02 3.21
CA GLY A 344 4.86 1.26 4.48
C GLY A 344 5.00 0.14 5.50
N THR A 345 4.94 0.52 6.78
CA THR A 345 5.08 -0.37 7.94
C THR A 345 3.95 -1.41 8.00
N THR A 346 2.79 -1.09 7.42
CA THR A 346 1.65 -2.02 7.28
C THR A 346 0.93 -1.80 5.95
N GLY A 347 -0.17 -2.52 5.73
CA GLY A 347 -1.11 -2.24 4.66
C GLY A 347 -2.31 -1.44 5.15
N TRP A 348 -3.13 -0.98 4.22
CA TRP A 348 -4.35 -0.27 4.50
C TRP A 348 -5.59 -1.07 4.11
N GLY A 349 -6.60 -1.07 4.98
CA GLY A 349 -7.94 -1.60 4.70
C GLY A 349 -8.10 -3.12 4.63
N PHE A 350 -7.04 -3.89 4.34
CA PHE A 350 -7.07 -5.35 4.25
C PHE A 350 -5.86 -5.97 4.96
N PRO A 351 -6.03 -7.03 5.78
CA PRO A 351 -4.92 -7.71 6.44
C PRO A 351 -4.20 -8.70 5.50
N ILE A 352 -4.00 -8.33 4.25
CA ILE A 352 -3.38 -9.16 3.20
C ILE A 352 -2.50 -8.27 2.34
N ARG A 353 -1.28 -8.70 2.09
CA ARG A 353 -0.32 -8.06 1.19
C ARG A 353 0.28 -9.09 0.25
N THR A 354 -0.10 -9.06 -1.02
CA THR A 354 0.38 -10.01 -2.05
C THR A 354 1.43 -9.42 -2.97
N GLU A 355 1.70 -8.12 -2.83
CA GLU A 355 2.70 -7.38 -3.59
C GLU A 355 3.68 -6.75 -2.59
N GLU A 356 4.97 -6.89 -2.83
CA GLU A 356 6.07 -6.47 -1.97
C GLU A 356 5.90 -6.87 -0.48
N HIS A 357 6.77 -6.42 0.41
CA HIS A 357 6.69 -6.64 1.86
C HIS A 357 6.33 -5.34 2.59
N CYS A 358 6.01 -5.42 3.88
CA CYS A 358 5.99 -4.23 4.74
C CYS A 358 7.42 -3.78 5.06
N GLU A 359 7.64 -2.48 5.11
CA GLU A 359 8.97 -1.90 5.21
C GLU A 359 9.08 -0.89 6.36
#